data_9ddceda8b0da34177162cf01353b1e27
#
_entry.id   9ddceda8b0da34177162cf01353b1e27
#
_cell.length_a   1.000
_cell.length_b   1.000
_cell.length_c   1.000
_cell.angle_alpha   90.00
_cell.angle_beta   90.00
_cell.angle_gamma   90.00
#
_symmetry.space_group_name_H-M   'P 1'
#
loop_
_entity.id
_entity.type
_entity.pdbx_description
1 polymer ?
#
loop_
_entity_poly.entity_id
_entity_poly.type
_entity_poly.pdbx_seq_one_letter_code
_entity_poly.pdbx_strand_id
1 'polypeptide(L)'
;MGRVPIWFGGHAEATFRRAAKYGDGIMPIVYPAGDAALGAFEKVRALTREAGRDPAQLGIEVWVSPGVGSEEDWRREIGFWKKAGVTHITAHTTYVSDHHKRIAGRSAAAHLAAITRYRAAVADLL
;
A
#
# COMPACT_ATOMS: atom_id res chain seq x y z
N MET A 1 26.42 6.75 -9.22
CA MET A 1 25.16 7.50 -9.07
C MET A 1 24.01 6.51 -9.16
N GLY A 2 23.17 6.41 -8.15
CA GLY A 2 22.06 5.45 -8.14
C GLY A 2 20.97 5.82 -9.16
N ARG A 3 20.29 4.82 -9.73
CA ARG A 3 19.11 5.03 -10.58
C ARG A 3 17.94 5.52 -9.72
N VAL A 4 17.16 6.47 -10.23
CA VAL A 4 15.91 6.89 -9.60
C VAL A 4 14.88 5.76 -9.73
N PRO A 5 14.28 5.27 -8.64
CA PRO A 5 13.24 4.24 -8.72
C PRO A 5 11.98 4.77 -9.39
N ILE A 6 11.36 3.94 -10.24
CA ILE A 6 10.13 4.27 -10.96
C ILE A 6 8.98 3.44 -10.40
N TRP A 7 7.96 4.13 -9.88
CA TRP A 7 6.75 3.51 -9.34
C TRP A 7 5.54 3.86 -10.19
N PHE A 8 4.68 2.87 -10.44
CA PHE A 8 3.46 3.04 -11.22
C PHE A 8 2.23 3.04 -10.31
N GLY A 9 1.39 4.06 -10.43
CA GLY A 9 0.09 4.12 -9.76
C GLY A 9 -1.03 3.59 -10.63
N GLY A 10 -1.99 2.89 -10.02
CA GLY A 10 -3.20 2.43 -10.70
C GLY A 10 -3.41 0.92 -10.63
N HIS A 11 -4.52 0.47 -11.22
CA HIS A 11 -5.01 -0.91 -11.14
C HIS A 11 -5.42 -1.49 -12.50
N ALA A 12 -5.28 -0.73 -13.57
CA ALA A 12 -5.55 -1.23 -14.91
C ALA A 12 -4.49 -2.24 -15.36
N GLU A 13 -4.87 -3.21 -16.15
CA GLU A 13 -3.94 -4.23 -16.65
C GLU A 13 -2.72 -3.63 -17.37
N ALA A 14 -2.93 -2.58 -18.15
CA ALA A 14 -1.83 -1.87 -18.81
C ALA A 14 -0.81 -1.28 -17.82
N THR A 15 -1.28 -0.81 -16.64
CA THR A 15 -0.42 -0.33 -15.56
C THR A 15 0.38 -1.48 -14.96
N PHE A 16 -0.24 -2.63 -14.72
CA PHE A 16 0.44 -3.82 -14.20
C PHE A 16 1.52 -4.31 -15.17
N ARG A 17 1.24 -4.33 -16.48
CA ARG A 17 2.22 -4.70 -17.51
C ARG A 17 3.41 -3.74 -17.56
N ARG A 18 3.17 -2.43 -17.42
CA ARG A 18 4.25 -1.43 -17.39
C ARG A 18 5.09 -1.55 -16.12
N ALA A 19 4.46 -1.69 -14.97
CA ALA A 19 5.15 -1.91 -13.70
C ALA A 19 6.00 -3.18 -13.75
N ALA A 20 5.44 -4.28 -14.25
CA ALA A 20 6.12 -5.55 -14.40
C ALA A 20 7.36 -5.46 -15.30
N LYS A 21 7.28 -4.69 -16.39
CA LYS A 21 8.36 -4.59 -17.36
C LYS A 21 9.43 -3.55 -17.01
N TYR A 22 9.01 -2.41 -16.46
CA TYR A 22 9.89 -1.23 -16.32
C TYR A 22 9.97 -0.68 -14.91
N GLY A 23 9.04 -1.06 -14.01
CA GLY A 23 8.89 -0.47 -12.69
C GLY A 23 9.82 -1.07 -11.63
N ASP A 24 10.09 -0.27 -10.61
CA ASP A 24 10.67 -0.72 -9.35
C ASP A 24 9.57 -1.01 -8.32
N GLY A 25 8.35 -0.50 -8.55
CA GLY A 25 7.20 -0.76 -7.71
C GLY A 25 5.87 -0.36 -8.34
N ILE A 26 4.80 -0.76 -7.66
CA ILE A 26 3.42 -0.46 -8.03
C ILE A 26 2.61 -0.05 -6.80
N MET A 27 1.67 0.89 -7.01
CA MET A 27 0.74 1.41 -6.00
C MET A 27 -0.70 1.14 -6.41
N PRO A 28 -1.24 -0.08 -6.23
CA PRO A 28 -2.63 -0.41 -6.55
C PRO A 28 -3.55 -0.05 -5.37
N ILE A 29 -3.67 1.22 -5.06
CA ILE A 29 -4.29 1.78 -3.85
C ILE A 29 -5.82 1.59 -3.72
N VAL A 30 -6.48 1.07 -4.76
CA VAL A 30 -7.95 0.92 -4.78
C VAL A 30 -8.45 -0.31 -4.04
N TYR A 31 -7.57 -1.24 -3.69
CA TYR A 31 -7.96 -2.48 -3.06
C TYR A 31 -7.94 -2.37 -1.52
N PRO A 32 -9.05 -2.68 -0.84
CA PRO A 32 -9.01 -2.96 0.59
C PRO A 32 -8.27 -4.27 0.86
N ALA A 33 -7.87 -4.49 2.11
CA ALA A 33 -7.32 -5.77 2.55
C ALA A 33 -8.32 -6.90 2.31
N GLY A 34 -7.96 -7.86 1.46
CA GLY A 34 -8.84 -8.97 1.06
C GLY A 34 -8.40 -9.67 -0.21
N ASP A 35 -9.23 -10.60 -0.69
CA ASP A 35 -8.92 -11.49 -1.81
C ASP A 35 -8.67 -10.73 -3.12
N ALA A 36 -9.39 -9.64 -3.36
CA ALA A 36 -9.20 -8.82 -4.56
C ALA A 36 -7.78 -8.22 -4.62
N ALA A 37 -7.25 -7.76 -3.47
CA ALA A 37 -5.87 -7.29 -3.38
C ALA A 37 -4.87 -8.43 -3.65
N LEU A 38 -5.08 -9.59 -3.04
CA LEU A 38 -4.21 -10.77 -3.26
C LEU A 38 -4.18 -11.17 -4.72
N GLY A 39 -5.34 -11.20 -5.39
CA GLY A 39 -5.45 -11.49 -6.82
C GLY A 39 -4.70 -10.48 -7.69
N ALA A 40 -4.80 -9.19 -7.37
CA ALA A 40 -4.09 -8.13 -8.09
C ALA A 40 -2.56 -8.25 -7.90
N PHE A 41 -2.10 -8.55 -6.68
CA PHE A 41 -0.68 -8.73 -6.41
C PHE A 41 -0.11 -9.96 -7.11
N GLU A 42 -0.84 -11.08 -7.11
CA GLU A 42 -0.38 -12.26 -7.84
C GLU A 42 -0.36 -12.00 -9.34
N LYS A 43 -1.33 -11.29 -9.88
CA LYS A 43 -1.34 -10.91 -11.30
C LYS A 43 -0.10 -10.10 -11.68
N VAL A 44 0.26 -9.08 -10.90
CA VAL A 44 1.45 -8.27 -11.21
C VAL A 44 2.74 -9.07 -11.04
N ARG A 45 2.81 -9.98 -10.07
CA ARG A 45 3.95 -10.88 -9.89
C ARG A 45 4.10 -11.85 -11.07
N ALA A 46 2.99 -12.42 -11.55
CA ALA A 46 2.98 -13.29 -12.74
C ALA A 46 3.49 -12.53 -13.97
N LEU A 47 2.97 -11.32 -14.22
CA LEU A 47 3.43 -10.48 -15.33
C LEU A 47 4.91 -10.10 -15.20
N THR A 48 5.42 -9.95 -13.98
CA THR A 48 6.85 -9.67 -13.73
C THR A 48 7.71 -10.87 -14.10
N ARG A 49 7.27 -12.10 -13.74
CA ARG A 49 7.94 -13.34 -14.19
C ARG A 49 7.91 -13.49 -15.71
N GLU A 50 6.78 -13.23 -16.34
CA GLU A 50 6.63 -13.26 -17.81
C GLU A 50 7.57 -12.25 -18.51
N ALA A 51 7.83 -11.11 -17.87
CA ALA A 51 8.80 -10.11 -18.33
C ALA A 51 10.27 -10.51 -18.08
N GLY A 52 10.54 -11.70 -17.57
CA GLY A 52 11.90 -12.19 -17.28
C GLY A 52 12.54 -11.54 -16.05
N ARG A 53 11.73 -10.99 -15.13
CA ARG A 53 12.21 -10.32 -13.91
C ARG A 53 11.80 -11.09 -12.65
N ASP A 54 12.58 -10.92 -11.60
CA ASP A 54 12.24 -11.46 -10.29
C ASP A 54 11.14 -10.62 -9.62
N PRO A 55 9.96 -11.21 -9.31
CA PRO A 55 8.89 -10.50 -8.62
C PRO A 55 9.26 -9.97 -7.23
N ALA A 56 10.26 -10.56 -6.57
CA ALA A 56 10.73 -10.09 -5.27
C ALA A 56 11.40 -8.71 -5.35
N GLN A 57 11.83 -8.29 -6.54
CA GLN A 57 12.41 -6.97 -6.78
C GLN A 57 11.37 -5.88 -7.09
N LEU A 58 10.11 -6.26 -7.28
CA LEU A 58 9.03 -5.31 -7.50
C LEU A 58 8.36 -4.94 -6.18
N GLY A 59 8.51 -3.69 -5.76
CA GLY A 59 7.83 -3.17 -4.57
C GLY A 59 6.31 -3.10 -4.78
N ILE A 60 5.56 -3.34 -3.71
CA ILE A 60 4.11 -3.13 -3.68
C ILE A 60 3.81 -2.16 -2.54
N GLU A 61 3.17 -1.05 -2.86
CA GLU A 61 2.73 -0.07 -1.88
C GLU A 61 1.21 -0.10 -1.74
N VAL A 62 0.75 -0.07 -0.51
CA VAL A 62 -0.67 0.11 -0.16
C VAL A 62 -0.85 1.34 0.70
N TRP A 63 -2.05 1.89 0.66
CA TRP A 63 -2.45 2.99 1.52
C TRP A 63 -3.33 2.50 2.65
N VAL A 64 -3.15 3.09 3.82
CA VAL A 64 -3.94 2.83 5.02
C VAL A 64 -4.46 4.15 5.60
N SER A 65 -5.54 4.08 6.37
CA SER A 65 -6.22 5.27 6.86
C SER A 65 -6.35 5.29 8.38
N PRO A 66 -5.61 6.17 9.08
CA PRO A 66 -5.85 6.45 10.50
C PRO A 66 -7.23 7.03 10.81
N GLY A 67 -7.97 7.48 9.79
CA GLY A 67 -9.32 8.07 9.92
C GLY A 67 -10.45 7.06 10.04
N VAL A 68 -10.16 5.75 9.97
CA VAL A 68 -11.16 4.69 10.02
C VAL A 68 -10.68 3.52 10.88
N GLY A 69 -11.61 2.88 11.58
CA GLY A 69 -11.33 1.72 12.41
C GLY A 69 -10.71 2.05 13.77
N SER A 70 -10.44 1.01 14.51
CA SER A 70 -9.76 1.02 15.81
C SER A 70 -8.28 0.64 15.66
N GLU A 71 -7.51 0.74 16.75
CA GLU A 71 -6.12 0.27 16.76
C GLU A 71 -6.02 -1.24 16.48
N GLU A 72 -7.00 -2.02 16.93
CA GLU A 72 -7.08 -3.45 16.63
C GLU A 72 -7.33 -3.71 15.14
N ASP A 73 -8.21 -2.92 14.51
CA ASP A 73 -8.47 -3.00 13.08
C ASP A 73 -7.22 -2.66 12.27
N TRP A 74 -6.48 -1.62 12.67
CA TRP A 74 -5.22 -1.25 12.03
C TRP A 74 -4.17 -2.35 12.13
N ARG A 75 -4.04 -2.95 13.31
CA ARG A 75 -3.11 -4.07 13.52
C ARG A 75 -3.46 -5.28 12.65
N ARG A 76 -4.75 -5.60 12.55
CA ARG A 76 -5.25 -6.67 11.69
C ARG A 76 -4.94 -6.40 10.21
N GLU A 77 -5.19 -5.18 9.76
CA GLU A 77 -4.90 -4.75 8.39
C GLU A 77 -3.40 -4.82 8.06
N ILE A 78 -2.54 -4.28 8.93
CA ILE A 78 -1.08 -4.36 8.76
C ILE A 78 -0.59 -5.80 8.74
N GLY A 79 -1.12 -6.65 9.63
CA GLY A 79 -0.82 -8.09 9.63
C GLY A 79 -1.20 -8.78 8.32
N PHE A 80 -2.33 -8.40 7.72
CA PHE A 80 -2.75 -8.88 6.41
C PHE A 80 -1.75 -8.43 5.32
N TRP A 81 -1.43 -7.14 5.26
CA TRP A 81 -0.51 -6.60 4.25
C TRP A 81 0.89 -7.21 4.34
N LYS A 82 1.38 -7.43 5.54
CA LYS A 82 2.66 -8.11 5.78
C LYS A 82 2.65 -9.53 5.19
N LYS A 83 1.60 -10.32 5.46
CA LYS A 83 1.43 -11.67 4.91
C LYS A 83 1.26 -11.66 3.38
N ALA A 84 0.63 -10.64 2.83
CA ALA A 84 0.47 -10.45 1.40
C ALA A 84 1.77 -10.06 0.66
N GLY A 85 2.85 -9.77 1.40
CA GLY A 85 4.14 -9.40 0.83
C GLY A 85 4.18 -7.95 0.34
N VAL A 86 3.40 -7.06 0.96
CA VAL A 86 3.49 -5.62 0.76
C VAL A 86 4.83 -5.12 1.30
N THR A 87 5.50 -4.28 0.54
CA THR A 87 6.84 -3.75 0.89
C THR A 87 6.81 -2.33 1.45
N HIS A 88 5.78 -1.56 1.09
CA HIS A 88 5.62 -0.17 1.49
C HIS A 88 4.19 0.11 1.92
N ILE A 89 4.03 0.81 3.02
CA ILE A 89 2.72 1.23 3.55
C ILE A 89 2.75 2.72 3.77
N THR A 90 1.79 3.42 3.17
CA THR A 90 1.62 4.87 3.33
C THR A 90 0.34 5.17 4.12
N ALA A 91 0.49 5.81 5.27
CA ALA A 91 -0.65 6.27 6.07
C ALA A 91 -1.16 7.62 5.57
N HIS A 92 -2.41 7.64 5.10
CA HIS A 92 -3.08 8.84 4.59
C HIS A 92 -4.08 9.41 5.59
N THR A 93 -3.91 10.68 5.95
CA THR A 93 -4.79 11.39 6.88
C THR A 93 -5.89 12.21 6.18
N THR A 94 -5.80 12.38 4.87
CA THR A 94 -6.70 13.26 4.07
C THR A 94 -7.43 12.56 2.96
N TYR A 95 -6.95 11.43 2.46
CA TYR A 95 -7.55 10.71 1.35
C TYR A 95 -8.88 10.07 1.75
N VAL A 96 -9.83 10.09 0.81
CA VAL A 96 -11.18 9.51 0.98
C VAL A 96 -11.48 8.58 -0.19
N SER A 97 -11.94 7.39 0.11
CA SER A 97 -12.46 6.40 -0.83
C SER A 97 -13.51 5.55 -0.12
N ASP A 98 -13.94 4.45 -0.72
CA ASP A 98 -14.88 3.52 -0.09
C ASP A 98 -14.37 2.93 1.24
N HIS A 99 -13.06 2.79 1.38
CA HIS A 99 -12.41 2.19 2.56
C HIS A 99 -11.38 3.09 3.26
N HIS A 100 -11.17 4.32 2.76
CA HIS A 100 -10.33 5.32 3.41
C HIS A 100 -11.16 6.50 3.89
N LYS A 101 -10.90 7.00 5.08
CA LYS A 101 -11.54 8.19 5.62
C LYS A 101 -10.51 9.21 6.08
N ARG A 102 -10.82 10.48 5.86
CA ARG A 102 -10.08 11.57 6.42
C ARG A 102 -10.17 11.54 7.96
N ILE A 103 -9.11 11.95 8.65
CA ILE A 103 -9.16 12.21 10.09
C ILE A 103 -10.10 13.40 10.41
N ALA A 104 -10.62 13.45 11.63
CA ALA A 104 -11.57 14.49 12.04
C ALA A 104 -10.96 15.89 12.05
N GLY A 105 -9.74 16.06 12.50
CA GLY A 105 -9.08 17.37 12.59
C GLY A 105 -8.47 17.84 11.27
N ARG A 106 -8.21 19.16 11.18
CA ARG A 106 -7.60 19.79 10.00
C ARG A 106 -6.28 20.51 10.29
N SER A 107 -5.91 20.64 11.57
CA SER A 107 -4.65 21.29 11.96
C SER A 107 -3.46 20.38 11.76
N ALA A 108 -2.27 20.95 11.61
CA ALA A 108 -1.03 20.18 11.58
C ALA A 108 -0.88 19.29 12.82
N ALA A 109 -1.25 19.82 13.99
CA ALA A 109 -1.23 19.04 15.24
C ALA A 109 -2.14 17.81 15.20
N ALA A 110 -3.36 17.92 14.60
CA ALA A 110 -4.27 16.80 14.46
C ALA A 110 -3.69 15.72 13.52
N HIS A 111 -3.06 16.11 12.43
CA HIS A 111 -2.40 15.17 11.51
C HIS A 111 -1.22 14.46 12.15
N LEU A 112 -0.36 15.19 12.86
CA LEU A 112 0.77 14.62 13.58
C LEU A 112 0.31 13.65 14.66
N ALA A 113 -0.71 14.00 15.46
CA ALA A 113 -1.27 13.13 16.49
C ALA A 113 -1.83 11.82 15.89
N ALA A 114 -2.56 11.90 14.78
CA ALA A 114 -3.11 10.74 14.10
C ALA A 114 -2.03 9.79 13.58
N ILE A 115 -0.99 10.31 12.93
CA ILE A 115 0.14 9.53 12.41
C ILE A 115 0.93 8.90 13.57
N THR A 116 1.20 9.65 14.62
CA THR A 116 1.93 9.15 15.80
C THR A 116 1.17 8.03 16.48
N ARG A 117 -0.15 8.19 16.69
CA ARG A 117 -1.01 7.16 17.26
C ARG A 117 -1.05 5.91 16.39
N TYR A 118 -1.24 6.07 15.08
CA TYR A 118 -1.26 4.95 14.13
C TYR A 118 0.05 4.17 14.18
N ARG A 119 1.19 4.88 14.07
CA ARG A 119 2.51 4.27 14.12
C ARG A 119 2.74 3.52 15.43
N ALA A 120 2.39 4.11 16.58
CA ALA A 120 2.53 3.47 17.88
C ALA A 120 1.73 2.16 17.96
N ALA A 121 0.51 2.16 17.41
CA ALA A 121 -0.38 0.99 17.43
C ALA A 121 0.16 -0.20 16.61
N VAL A 122 0.99 0.04 15.58
CA VAL A 122 1.45 -1.00 14.64
C VAL A 122 2.97 -1.21 14.62
N ALA A 123 3.72 -0.47 15.43
CA ALA A 123 5.19 -0.42 15.37
C ALA A 123 5.87 -1.79 15.51
N ASP A 124 5.32 -2.68 16.32
CA ASP A 124 5.83 -4.04 16.54
C ASP A 124 5.55 -5.00 15.36
N LEU A 125 4.74 -4.58 14.41
CA LEU A 125 4.38 -5.36 13.21
C LEU A 125 5.20 -4.97 11.97
N LEU A 126 5.89 -3.83 12.00
CA LEU A 126 6.63 -3.27 10.87
C LEU A 126 8.04 -3.83 10.71
#